data_13f76f8742d33eb643636111587a69a6
#
_entry.id   13f76f8742d33eb643636111587a69a6
#
_cell.length_a   1.000
_cell.length_b   1.000
_cell.length_c   1.000
_cell.angle_alpha   90.00
_cell.angle_beta   90.00
_cell.angle_gamma   90.00
#
_symmetry.space_group_name_H-M   'P 1'
#
loop_
_entity.id
_entity.type
_entity.pdbx_description
1 polymer ?
#
loop_
_entity_poly.entity_id
_entity_poly.type
_entity_poly.pdbx_seq_one_letter_code
_entity_poly.pdbx_strand_id
1 'polypeptide(L)'
;MYPLFKEGERKYESKTMRYNFGTKKGYITDVITQQGEGYVTAGRTKKMEGDILNMVGGRYTTCDEHEHPHFYIQMTKAKVRPNKNIVTGPVYLVMEDVPLYPIGLPFCFFPFSSTYSSGIIMPTFGDESSRGFFLRDGGYYFALSDYMDLAVLGEIYTKGSWGLSAK
;
A
#
# COMPACT_ATOMS: atom_id res chain seq x y z
N MET A 1 23.54 0.68 -11.70
CA MET A 1 22.69 1.57 -12.50
C MET A 1 21.68 0.68 -13.23
N TYR A 2 20.40 0.78 -12.90
CA TYR A 2 19.36 -0.03 -13.53
C TYR A 2 18.94 0.61 -14.85
N PRO A 3 18.67 -0.18 -15.91
CA PRO A 3 18.16 0.37 -17.16
C PRO A 3 16.80 1.03 -16.94
N LEU A 4 16.69 2.27 -17.41
CA LEU A 4 15.48 3.07 -17.35
C LEU A 4 14.64 2.81 -18.59
N PHE A 5 13.42 2.33 -18.40
CA PHE A 5 12.43 2.20 -19.46
C PHE A 5 11.31 3.23 -19.26
N LYS A 6 11.01 4.00 -20.31
CA LYS A 6 9.97 5.03 -20.29
C LYS A 6 8.84 4.64 -21.22
N GLU A 7 7.64 4.48 -20.67
CA GLU A 7 6.41 4.21 -21.43
C GLU A 7 5.41 5.32 -21.15
N GLY A 8 5.27 6.27 -22.07
CA GLY A 8 4.48 7.48 -21.84
C GLY A 8 5.08 8.37 -20.74
N GLU A 9 4.27 8.71 -19.74
CA GLU A 9 4.71 9.50 -18.58
C GLU A 9 5.33 8.66 -17.45
N ARG A 10 5.32 7.34 -17.59
CA ARG A 10 5.79 6.43 -16.53
C ARG A 10 7.25 6.06 -16.76
N LYS A 11 7.99 6.09 -15.67
CA LYS A 11 9.38 5.64 -15.61
C LYS A 11 9.42 4.32 -14.83
N TYR A 12 10.04 3.31 -15.44
CA TYR A 12 10.31 2.03 -14.82
C TYR A 12 11.81 1.82 -14.79
N GLU A 13 12.34 1.59 -13.61
CA GLU A 13 13.69 1.09 -13.44
C GLU A 13 13.60 -0.40 -13.17
N SER A 14 14.34 -1.21 -13.92
CA SER A 14 14.26 -2.65 -13.78
C SER A 14 15.59 -3.32 -14.10
N LYS A 15 15.89 -4.41 -13.41
CA LYS A 15 17.11 -5.20 -13.66
C LYS A 15 17.03 -6.01 -14.95
N THR A 16 15.88 -6.63 -15.18
CA THR A 16 15.65 -7.45 -16.37
C THR A 16 14.21 -7.26 -16.86
N MET A 17 14.05 -7.05 -18.15
CA MET A 17 12.74 -6.99 -18.79
C MET A 17 12.69 -7.94 -19.99
N ARG A 18 11.65 -8.75 -20.05
CA ARG A 18 11.32 -9.59 -21.20
C ARG A 18 9.90 -9.27 -21.63
N TYR A 19 9.71 -8.91 -22.88
CA TYR A 19 8.40 -8.54 -23.42
C TYR A 19 8.11 -9.30 -24.71
N ASN A 20 6.92 -9.87 -24.78
CA ASN A 20 6.44 -10.55 -25.99
C ASN A 20 5.41 -9.65 -26.68
N PHE A 21 5.77 -9.12 -27.84
CA PHE A 21 4.93 -8.20 -28.61
C PHE A 21 3.68 -8.86 -29.18
N GLY A 22 3.72 -10.16 -29.48
CA GLY A 22 2.58 -10.90 -30.01
C GLY A 22 1.48 -11.12 -28.96
N THR A 23 1.85 -11.46 -27.74
CA THR A 23 0.91 -11.73 -26.63
C THR A 23 0.70 -10.52 -25.71
N LYS A 24 1.43 -9.42 -25.93
CA LYS A 24 1.44 -8.19 -25.07
C LYS A 24 1.70 -8.47 -23.59
N LYS A 25 2.43 -9.55 -23.30
CA LYS A 25 2.81 -9.95 -21.96
C LYS A 25 4.27 -9.64 -21.67
N GLY A 26 4.54 -9.10 -20.51
CA GLY A 26 5.89 -8.79 -20.04
C GLY A 26 6.22 -9.50 -18.73
N TYR A 27 7.48 -9.81 -18.53
CA TYR A 27 8.03 -10.26 -17.27
C TYR A 27 9.19 -9.36 -16.89
N ILE A 28 9.11 -8.77 -15.69
CA ILE A 28 10.05 -7.77 -15.22
C ILE A 28 10.52 -8.19 -13.83
N THR A 29 11.82 -8.08 -13.59
CA THR A 29 12.40 -8.37 -12.28
C THR A 29 13.00 -7.10 -11.68
N ASP A 30 12.92 -7.01 -10.35
CA ASP A 30 13.45 -5.90 -9.57
C ASP A 30 13.02 -4.54 -10.15
N VAL A 31 11.71 -4.37 -10.22
CA VAL A 31 11.06 -3.16 -10.73
C VAL A 31 10.94 -2.13 -9.63
N ILE A 32 11.29 -0.88 -9.94
CA ILE A 32 11.00 0.29 -9.13
C ILE A 32 10.14 1.23 -9.99
N THR A 33 8.99 1.62 -9.47
CA THR A 33 8.10 2.55 -10.17
C THR A 33 7.48 3.53 -9.17
N GLN A 34 7.42 4.78 -9.58
CA GLN A 34 6.73 5.80 -8.80
C GLN A 34 5.23 5.72 -9.06
N GLN A 35 4.44 5.73 -8.00
CA GLN A 35 2.99 5.70 -8.04
C GLN A 35 2.44 6.74 -7.06
N GLY A 36 1.93 7.87 -7.59
CA GLY A 36 1.56 9.01 -6.77
C GLY A 36 2.75 9.60 -6.03
N GLU A 37 2.63 9.77 -4.74
CA GLU A 37 3.70 10.30 -3.86
C GLU A 37 4.65 9.21 -3.32
N GLY A 38 4.45 7.93 -3.69
CA GLY A 38 5.25 6.84 -3.18
C GLY A 38 5.91 6.01 -4.26
N TYR A 39 6.76 5.11 -3.82
CA TYR A 39 7.49 4.16 -4.66
C TYR A 39 6.98 2.74 -4.42
N VAL A 40 6.72 2.04 -5.51
CA VAL A 40 6.43 0.60 -5.49
C VAL A 40 7.64 -0.13 -6.03
N THR A 41 8.19 -1.01 -5.23
CA THR A 41 9.24 -1.94 -5.67
C THR A 41 8.69 -3.36 -5.70
N ALA A 42 9.11 -4.18 -6.63
CA ALA A 42 8.68 -5.57 -6.69
C ALA A 42 9.78 -6.46 -7.25
N GLY A 43 10.01 -7.58 -6.59
CA GLY A 43 11.01 -8.55 -7.03
C GLY A 43 10.62 -9.23 -8.35
N ARG A 44 9.35 -9.56 -8.53
CA ARG A 44 8.84 -10.17 -9.77
C ARG A 44 7.52 -9.55 -10.17
N THR A 45 7.47 -9.05 -11.40
CA THR A 45 6.26 -8.42 -11.96
C THR A 45 5.94 -9.03 -13.31
N LYS A 46 4.68 -9.42 -13.51
CA LYS A 46 4.15 -9.87 -14.78
C LYS A 46 3.15 -8.85 -15.31
N LYS A 47 3.49 -8.24 -16.45
CA LYS A 47 2.57 -7.37 -17.19
C LYS A 47 1.62 -8.26 -17.99
N MET A 48 0.34 -8.01 -17.85
CA MET A 48 -0.74 -8.67 -18.60
C MET A 48 -1.32 -7.70 -19.63
N GLU A 49 -2.15 -8.21 -20.50
CA GLU A 49 -2.93 -7.39 -21.42
C GLU A 49 -3.79 -6.36 -20.65
N GLY A 50 -3.89 -5.12 -21.18
CA GLY A 50 -4.59 -4.02 -20.50
C GLY A 50 -3.81 -3.36 -19.36
N ASP A 51 -2.47 -3.42 -19.43
CA ASP A 51 -1.54 -2.77 -18.46
C ASP A 51 -1.68 -3.24 -17.01
N ILE A 52 -2.33 -4.36 -16.79
CA ILE A 52 -2.45 -4.96 -15.47
C ILE A 52 -1.09 -5.54 -15.06
N LEU A 53 -0.58 -5.14 -13.90
CA LEU A 53 0.64 -5.65 -13.33
C LEU A 53 0.32 -6.59 -12.16
N ASN A 54 0.75 -7.84 -12.25
CA ASN A 54 0.71 -8.77 -11.14
C ASN A 54 2.11 -8.84 -10.52
N MET A 55 2.20 -8.51 -9.25
CA MET A 55 3.46 -8.41 -8.51
C MET A 55 3.51 -9.46 -7.40
N VAL A 56 4.71 -9.95 -7.13
CA VAL A 56 5.01 -10.83 -6.00
C VAL A 56 6.18 -10.25 -5.23
N GLY A 57 6.05 -10.20 -3.89
CA GLY A 57 7.06 -9.60 -3.04
C GLY A 57 7.18 -8.09 -3.25
N GLY A 58 6.02 -7.41 -3.37
CA GLY A 58 5.97 -5.95 -3.55
C GLY A 58 6.23 -5.22 -2.23
N ARG A 59 6.83 -4.04 -2.32
CA ARG A 59 6.99 -3.09 -1.22
C ARG A 59 6.45 -1.74 -1.67
N TYR A 60 5.76 -1.06 -0.79
CA TYR A 60 5.33 0.32 -1.00
C TYR A 60 5.88 1.19 0.09
N THR A 61 6.51 2.27 -0.27
CA THR A 61 7.06 3.26 0.66
C THR A 61 6.83 4.67 0.14
N THR A 62 6.67 5.62 1.05
CA THR A 62 6.69 7.06 0.76
C THR A 62 8.02 7.70 1.18
N CYS A 63 9.00 6.88 1.55
CA CYS A 63 10.33 7.35 1.87
C CYS A 63 11.09 7.73 0.59
N ASP A 64 11.82 8.84 0.61
CA ASP A 64 12.64 9.29 -0.51
C ASP A 64 13.79 8.31 -0.82
N GLU A 65 14.26 7.61 0.21
CA GLU A 65 15.26 6.54 0.09
C GLU A 65 14.59 5.21 -0.25
N HIS A 66 14.32 4.96 -1.52
CA HIS A 66 13.58 3.80 -1.99
C HIS A 66 14.41 2.53 -2.13
N GLU A 67 15.75 2.60 -2.07
CA GLU A 67 16.63 1.42 -2.05
C GLU A 67 16.66 0.77 -0.66
N HIS A 68 16.74 1.59 0.41
CA HIS A 68 16.71 1.17 1.81
C HIS A 68 15.72 2.02 2.62
N PRO A 69 14.41 1.88 2.37
CA PRO A 69 13.42 2.69 3.05
C PRO A 69 13.33 2.33 4.53
N HIS A 70 13.31 3.34 5.40
CA HIS A 70 13.16 3.18 6.86
C HIS A 70 11.84 2.49 7.24
N PHE A 71 10.81 2.66 6.41
CA PHE A 71 9.55 1.96 6.58
C PHE A 71 8.93 1.64 5.22
N TYR A 72 8.25 0.51 5.17
CA TYR A 72 7.51 0.10 3.98
C TYR A 72 6.38 -0.87 4.30
N ILE A 73 5.39 -0.88 3.45
CA ILE A 73 4.33 -1.88 3.48
C ILE A 73 4.78 -3.04 2.59
N GLN A 74 5.01 -4.19 3.21
CA GLN A 74 5.33 -5.42 2.49
C GLN A 74 4.05 -6.07 2.01
N MET A 75 3.98 -6.34 0.71
CA MET A 75 2.85 -7.02 0.06
C MET A 75 3.31 -8.39 -0.44
N THR A 76 2.61 -9.45 -0.07
CA THR A 76 2.95 -10.79 -0.57
C THR A 76 2.63 -10.92 -2.05
N LYS A 77 1.45 -10.48 -2.45
CA LYS A 77 0.99 -10.43 -3.84
C LYS A 77 0.21 -9.14 -4.04
N ALA A 78 0.38 -8.51 -5.18
CA ALA A 78 -0.40 -7.33 -5.53
C ALA A 78 -0.81 -7.37 -7.01
N LYS A 79 -2.01 -6.90 -7.27
CA LYS A 79 -2.53 -6.66 -8.61
C LYS A 79 -2.73 -5.17 -8.78
N VAL A 80 -1.88 -4.56 -9.58
CA VAL A 80 -1.94 -3.14 -9.90
C VAL A 80 -2.73 -2.95 -11.18
N ARG A 81 -3.77 -2.15 -11.12
CA ARG A 81 -4.50 -1.64 -12.27
C ARG A 81 -4.17 -0.16 -12.39
N PRO A 82 -3.31 0.23 -13.33
CA PRO A 82 -2.92 1.62 -13.48
C PRO A 82 -4.14 2.53 -13.62
N ASN A 83 -4.09 3.69 -12.97
CA ASN A 83 -5.15 4.70 -12.92
C ASN A 83 -6.49 4.24 -12.30
N LYS A 84 -6.54 3.06 -11.69
CA LYS A 84 -7.73 2.57 -10.99
C LYS A 84 -7.43 2.24 -9.53
N ASN A 85 -6.71 1.17 -9.29
CA ASN A 85 -6.46 0.68 -7.94
C ASN A 85 -5.31 -0.33 -7.85
N ILE A 86 -4.83 -0.52 -6.63
CA ILE A 86 -4.01 -1.67 -6.23
C ILE A 86 -4.85 -2.54 -5.32
N VAL A 87 -4.95 -3.81 -5.62
CA VAL A 87 -5.53 -4.83 -4.74
C VAL A 87 -4.40 -5.74 -4.29
N THR A 88 -4.24 -5.89 -3.00
CA THR A 88 -3.18 -6.72 -2.41
C THR A 88 -3.75 -7.91 -1.67
N GLY A 89 -2.97 -8.99 -1.59
CA GLY A 89 -3.15 -10.03 -0.59
C GLY A 89 -2.65 -9.56 0.78
N PRO A 90 -2.18 -10.46 1.63
CA PRO A 90 -1.68 -10.09 2.95
C PRO A 90 -0.57 -9.05 2.88
N VAL A 91 -0.73 -8.01 3.71
CA VAL A 91 0.22 -6.91 3.85
C VAL A 91 0.58 -6.72 5.31
N TYR A 92 1.79 -6.29 5.57
CA TYR A 92 2.25 -5.92 6.91
C TYR A 92 3.26 -4.78 6.82
N LEU A 93 3.29 -3.99 7.89
CA LEU A 93 4.24 -2.89 8.02
C LEU A 93 5.61 -3.45 8.43
N VAL A 94 6.65 -2.95 7.81
CA VAL A 94 8.04 -3.17 8.20
C VAL A 94 8.66 -1.82 8.51
N MET A 95 9.37 -1.72 9.62
CA MET A 95 10.07 -0.53 10.06
C MET A 95 11.48 -0.92 10.47
N GLU A 96 12.49 -0.25 9.90
CA GLU A 96 13.90 -0.58 10.11
C GLU A 96 14.18 -2.10 9.97
N ASP A 97 13.64 -2.69 8.89
CA ASP A 97 13.73 -4.13 8.57
C ASP A 97 13.07 -5.07 9.62
N VAL A 98 12.40 -4.52 10.63
CA VAL A 98 11.64 -5.29 11.61
C VAL A 98 10.18 -5.39 11.18
N PRO A 99 9.67 -6.59 10.88
CA PRO A 99 8.28 -6.78 10.52
C PRO A 99 7.36 -6.65 11.73
N LEU A 100 6.41 -5.74 11.66
CA LEU A 100 5.41 -5.51 12.70
C LEU A 100 4.17 -6.36 12.40
N TYR A 101 4.25 -7.65 12.63
CA TYR A 101 3.16 -8.61 12.34
C TYR A 101 1.80 -8.27 12.98
N PRO A 102 1.70 -7.68 14.19
CA PRO A 102 0.41 -7.26 14.72
C PRO A 102 -0.29 -6.19 13.87
N ILE A 103 0.49 -5.44 13.07
CA ILE A 103 -0.01 -4.41 12.15
C ILE A 103 -0.03 -5.00 10.73
N GLY A 104 -0.82 -6.04 10.56
CA GLY A 104 -1.01 -6.69 9.27
C GLY A 104 -2.49 -6.76 8.90
N LEU A 105 -2.77 -6.63 7.60
CA LEU A 105 -4.10 -6.80 7.04
C LEU A 105 -4.11 -8.01 6.09
N PRO A 106 -5.16 -8.84 6.11
CA PRO A 106 -5.25 -10.00 5.23
C PRO A 106 -5.37 -9.61 3.75
N PHE A 107 -5.87 -8.42 3.48
CA PHE A 107 -5.92 -7.79 2.15
C PHE A 107 -5.99 -6.28 2.31
N CYS A 108 -5.56 -5.56 1.28
CA CYS A 108 -5.68 -4.11 1.25
C CYS A 108 -6.04 -3.64 -0.15
N PHE A 109 -6.73 -2.50 -0.21
CA PHE A 109 -7.20 -1.89 -1.43
C PHE A 109 -6.77 -0.42 -1.42
N PHE A 110 -5.97 -0.01 -2.40
CA PHE A 110 -5.51 1.36 -2.58
C PHE A 110 -6.09 1.92 -3.88
N PRO A 111 -7.06 2.83 -3.84
CA PRO A 111 -7.51 3.53 -5.03
C PRO A 111 -6.49 4.57 -5.49
N PHE A 112 -6.34 4.77 -6.79
CA PHE A 112 -5.49 5.81 -7.37
C PHE A 112 -6.27 7.09 -7.71
N SER A 113 -7.52 7.18 -7.35
CA SER A 113 -8.30 8.39 -7.64
C SER A 113 -7.82 9.55 -6.79
N SER A 114 -7.41 10.63 -7.43
CA SER A 114 -7.01 11.87 -6.77
C SER A 114 -8.18 12.64 -6.14
N THR A 115 -9.41 12.27 -6.47
CA THR A 115 -10.62 12.99 -6.04
C THR A 115 -11.17 12.43 -4.73
N TYR A 116 -11.06 11.12 -4.50
CA TYR A 116 -11.50 10.45 -3.26
C TYR A 116 -10.47 9.43 -2.85
N SER A 117 -9.92 9.60 -1.68
CA SER A 117 -8.90 8.72 -1.12
C SER A 117 -9.45 8.05 0.13
N SER A 118 -9.76 6.76 0.03
CA SER A 118 -9.93 5.93 1.22
C SER A 118 -8.57 5.70 1.88
N GLY A 119 -8.52 5.70 3.21
CA GLY A 119 -7.25 5.60 3.90
C GLY A 119 -7.38 5.17 5.36
N ILE A 120 -6.24 4.81 5.93
CA ILE A 120 -6.12 4.49 7.34
C ILE A 120 -6.07 5.79 8.13
N ILE A 121 -6.93 5.90 9.15
CA ILE A 121 -6.89 6.97 10.14
C ILE A 121 -5.97 6.49 11.24
N MET A 122 -4.83 7.18 11.42
CA MET A 122 -3.88 6.84 12.46
C MET A 122 -4.47 7.10 13.84
N PRO A 123 -4.36 6.14 14.78
CA PRO A 123 -4.87 6.32 16.12
C PRO A 123 -4.05 7.36 16.89
N THR A 124 -4.74 8.09 17.73
CA THR A 124 -4.11 8.89 18.78
C THR A 124 -3.79 7.98 19.96
N PHE A 125 -2.60 8.09 20.49
CA PHE A 125 -2.17 7.33 21.66
C PHE A 125 -1.88 8.26 22.83
N GLY A 126 -2.08 7.75 24.02
CA GLY A 126 -1.81 8.50 25.26
C GLY A 126 -2.08 7.63 26.48
N ASP A 127 -1.97 8.25 27.66
CA ASP A 127 -2.34 7.62 28.91
C ASP A 127 -3.38 8.44 29.67
N GLU A 128 -4.30 7.76 30.30
CA GLU A 128 -5.34 8.34 31.13
C GLU A 128 -5.32 7.63 32.50
N SER A 129 -5.25 8.41 33.58
CA SER A 129 -5.13 7.89 34.96
C SER A 129 -6.25 6.90 35.31
N SER A 130 -7.45 7.08 34.76
CA SER A 130 -8.61 6.22 35.02
C SER A 130 -8.61 4.93 34.20
N ARG A 131 -8.20 4.97 32.91
CA ARG A 131 -8.33 3.88 31.94
C ARG A 131 -7.01 3.29 31.44
N GLY A 132 -5.88 3.85 31.85
CA GLY A 132 -4.54 3.45 31.43
C GLY A 132 -4.19 3.95 30.03
N PHE A 133 -3.26 3.28 29.36
CA PHE A 133 -2.90 3.63 27.99
C PHE A 133 -4.08 3.41 27.04
N PHE A 134 -4.22 4.31 26.09
CA PHE A 134 -5.25 4.23 25.07
C PHE A 134 -4.69 4.40 23.67
N LEU A 135 -5.37 3.74 22.74
CA LEU A 135 -5.34 4.01 21.29
C LEU A 135 -6.76 4.41 20.92
N ARG A 136 -6.95 5.64 20.45
CA ARG A 136 -8.28 6.20 20.16
C ARG A 136 -8.32 6.80 18.78
N ASP A 137 -9.51 6.81 18.19
CA ASP A 137 -9.79 7.39 16.88
C ASP A 137 -9.00 6.77 15.72
N GLY A 138 -8.44 5.57 15.91
CA GLY A 138 -7.83 4.80 14.85
C GLY A 138 -8.87 4.05 14.03
N GLY A 139 -8.68 3.99 12.71
CA GLY A 139 -9.67 3.32 11.89
C GLY A 139 -9.42 3.39 10.40
N TYR A 140 -10.49 3.29 9.65
CA TYR A 140 -10.45 3.36 8.22
C TYR A 140 -11.54 4.28 7.67
N TYR A 141 -11.14 5.16 6.77
CA TYR A 141 -12.02 6.05 6.03
C TYR A 141 -12.31 5.44 4.66
N PHE A 142 -13.58 5.24 4.36
CA PHE A 142 -14.06 4.75 3.08
C PHE A 142 -14.66 5.93 2.31
N ALA A 143 -14.01 6.34 1.23
CA ALA A 143 -14.60 7.25 0.27
C ALA A 143 -15.47 6.44 -0.71
N LEU A 144 -16.77 6.42 -0.52
CA LEU A 144 -17.70 5.60 -1.29
C LEU A 144 -18.15 6.27 -2.59
N SER A 145 -18.42 7.58 -2.53
CA SER A 145 -18.82 8.38 -3.69
C SER A 145 -18.63 9.87 -3.42
N ASP A 146 -18.97 10.72 -4.40
CA ASP A 146 -18.92 12.18 -4.29
C ASP A 146 -19.83 12.75 -3.20
N TYR A 147 -20.79 11.97 -2.73
CA TYR A 147 -21.82 12.39 -1.79
C TYR A 147 -21.89 11.53 -0.54
N MET A 148 -21.04 10.51 -0.45
CA MET A 148 -21.12 9.52 0.61
C MET A 148 -19.75 9.04 1.02
N ASP A 149 -19.46 9.12 2.30
CA ASP A 149 -18.27 8.60 2.94
C ASP A 149 -18.64 7.83 4.21
N LEU A 150 -17.73 7.00 4.67
CA LEU A 150 -17.88 6.23 5.90
C LEU A 150 -16.55 6.16 6.62
N ALA A 151 -16.49 6.66 7.82
CA ALA A 151 -15.37 6.46 8.73
C ALA A 151 -15.74 5.44 9.80
N VAL A 152 -14.97 4.37 9.89
CA VAL A 152 -15.08 3.39 10.98
C VAL A 152 -13.88 3.58 11.90
N LEU A 153 -14.14 3.97 13.14
CA LEU A 153 -13.13 4.30 14.14
C LEU A 153 -13.22 3.34 15.33
N GLY A 154 -12.08 2.93 15.82
CA GLY A 154 -11.95 2.10 17.01
C GLY A 154 -11.18 2.79 18.12
N GLU A 155 -11.48 2.42 19.34
CA GLU A 155 -10.72 2.79 20.53
C GLU A 155 -10.50 1.60 21.44
N ILE A 156 -9.33 1.52 22.03
CA ILE A 156 -8.93 0.44 22.94
C ILE A 156 -8.18 1.06 24.13
N TYR A 157 -8.50 0.58 25.32
CA TYR A 157 -7.87 0.98 26.58
C TYR A 157 -7.27 -0.25 27.28
N THR A 158 -6.12 -0.10 27.89
CA THR A 158 -5.41 -1.23 28.53
C THR A 158 -6.16 -1.85 29.72
N LYS A 159 -7.04 -1.11 30.37
CA LYS A 159 -7.90 -1.64 31.46
C LYS A 159 -9.17 -2.34 30.96
N GLY A 160 -9.22 -2.72 29.68
CA GLY A 160 -10.24 -3.60 29.15
C GLY A 160 -11.47 -2.92 28.58
N SER A 161 -11.44 -1.60 28.36
CA SER A 161 -12.51 -0.88 27.65
C SER A 161 -12.16 -0.79 26.17
N TRP A 162 -13.18 -0.93 25.32
CA TRP A 162 -13.05 -0.72 23.87
C TRP A 162 -14.33 -0.08 23.33
N GLY A 163 -14.21 0.59 22.24
CA GLY A 163 -15.33 1.22 21.54
C GLY A 163 -15.16 1.14 20.03
N LEU A 164 -16.27 1.11 19.32
CA LEU A 164 -16.34 1.21 17.87
C LEU A 164 -17.35 2.29 17.51
N SER A 165 -16.96 3.19 16.63
CA SER A 165 -17.85 4.23 16.11
C SER A 165 -17.82 4.28 14.59
N ALA A 166 -18.94 4.65 13.99
CA ALA A 166 -19.07 4.88 12.56
C ALA A 166 -19.69 6.27 12.33
N LYS A 167 -19.13 7.01 11.40
CA LYS A 167 -19.61 8.36 11.00
C LYS A 167 -19.81 8.41 9.51
#